data_cc63a81971c351ba6b205fa0b576ab67
#
_entry.id   cc63a81971c351ba6b205fa0b576ab67
#
_cell.length_a   1.000
_cell.length_b   1.000
_cell.length_c   1.000
_cell.angle_alpha   90.00
_cell.angle_beta   90.00
_cell.angle_gamma   90.00
#
_symmetry.space_group_name_H-M   'P 1'
#
loop_
_entity.id
_entity.type
_entity.pdbx_description
1 polymer ?
#
loop_
_entity_poly.entity_id
_entity_poly.type
_entity_poly.pdbx_seq_one_letter_code
_entity_poly.pdbx_strand_id
1 'polypeptide(L)'
;MAIGRAMITDPSLLLADEPTGALDSKSASNTLDLFDKINQNGQTILMVTHSTVAASRAKRVLFIKDGLIYNQLYREGRTDQQMFELISETLTAMANRGEEHV
;
A
#
# COMPACT_ATOMS: atom_id res chain seq x y z
N MET A 1 0.08 18.26 1.78
CA MET A 1 -1.09 17.40 1.92
C MET A 1 -0.89 16.11 1.14
N ALA A 2 -1.35 15.00 1.69
CA ALA A 2 -1.21 13.71 1.03
C ALA A 2 -1.86 13.69 -0.36
N ILE A 3 -3.05 14.26 -0.49
CA ILE A 3 -3.77 14.30 -1.77
C ILE A 3 -3.03 15.16 -2.80
N GLY A 4 -2.27 16.18 -2.34
CA GLY A 4 -1.45 16.97 -3.24
C GLY A 4 -0.32 16.18 -3.90
N ARG A 5 -0.01 14.98 -3.39
CA ARG A 5 1.00 14.09 -3.96
C ARG A 5 0.41 13.07 -4.92
N ALA A 6 -0.90 13.05 -5.06
CA ALA A 6 -1.57 12.15 -6.00
C ALA A 6 -1.58 12.78 -7.39
N MET A 7 -1.39 11.94 -8.40
CA MET A 7 -1.39 12.35 -9.80
C MET A 7 -2.33 11.49 -10.60
N ILE A 8 -3.15 12.13 -11.44
CA ILE A 8 -4.00 11.39 -12.37
C ILE A 8 -3.20 11.24 -13.67
N THR A 9 -2.75 10.02 -13.95
CA THR A 9 -1.97 9.70 -15.15
C THR A 9 -2.86 9.18 -16.29
N ASP A 10 -4.08 8.76 -15.93
CA ASP A 10 -5.09 8.19 -16.82
C ASP A 10 -6.44 8.42 -16.14
N PRO A 11 -7.53 8.67 -16.88
CA PRO A 11 -8.84 8.89 -16.25
C PRO A 11 -9.28 7.76 -15.30
N SER A 12 -8.79 6.54 -15.51
CA SER A 12 -9.13 5.38 -14.67
C SER A 12 -8.04 5.01 -13.65
N LEU A 13 -6.92 5.71 -13.64
CA LEU A 13 -5.77 5.40 -12.77
C LEU A 13 -5.35 6.63 -11.98
N LEU A 14 -5.32 6.50 -10.68
CA LEU A 14 -4.77 7.48 -9.74
C LEU A 14 -3.48 6.94 -9.17
N LEU A 15 -2.39 7.70 -9.30
CA LEU A 15 -1.09 7.34 -8.72
C LEU A 15 -0.85 8.17 -7.47
N ALA A 16 -0.59 7.50 -6.35
CA ALA A 16 -0.34 8.13 -5.05
C ALA A 16 0.99 7.65 -4.49
N ASP A 17 1.90 8.58 -4.23
CA ASP A 17 3.24 8.29 -3.70
C ASP A 17 3.32 8.74 -2.24
N GLU A 18 3.45 7.77 -1.33
CA GLU A 18 3.47 7.98 0.12
C GLU A 18 2.37 8.92 0.60
N PRO A 19 1.09 8.63 0.28
CA PRO A 19 0.01 9.60 0.51
C PRO A 19 -0.28 9.88 1.98
N THR A 20 0.19 9.03 2.89
CA THR A 20 -0.03 9.20 4.33
C THR A 20 1.26 9.51 5.09
N GLY A 21 2.38 9.70 4.41
CA GLY A 21 3.71 9.77 5.02
C GLY A 21 3.91 10.90 6.03
N ALA A 22 3.26 12.04 5.82
CA ALA A 22 3.40 13.21 6.69
C ALA A 22 2.19 13.45 7.60
N LEU A 23 1.25 12.50 7.66
CA LEU A 23 -0.01 12.66 8.35
C LEU A 23 -0.03 11.94 9.70
N ASP A 24 -0.79 12.48 10.66
CA ASP A 24 -1.09 11.77 11.89
C ASP A 24 -2.04 10.59 11.59
N SER A 25 -2.27 9.74 12.59
CA SER A 25 -3.06 8.51 12.41
C SER A 25 -4.48 8.77 11.94
N LYS A 26 -5.13 9.82 12.47
CA LYS A 26 -6.50 10.15 12.10
C LYS A 26 -6.59 10.66 10.67
N SER A 27 -5.70 11.58 10.31
CA SER A 27 -5.66 12.13 8.95
C SER A 27 -5.27 11.06 7.93
N ALA A 28 -4.34 10.18 8.29
CA ALA A 28 -3.96 9.05 7.44
C ALA A 28 -5.15 8.13 7.20
N SER A 29 -5.90 7.78 8.23
CA SER A 29 -7.09 6.94 8.11
C SER A 29 -8.14 7.60 7.22
N ASN A 30 -8.37 8.90 7.39
CA ASN A 30 -9.33 9.63 6.55
C ASN A 30 -8.92 9.62 5.07
N THR A 31 -7.62 9.77 4.81
CA THR A 31 -7.10 9.72 3.44
C THR A 31 -7.31 8.35 2.82
N LEU A 32 -7.03 7.28 3.56
CA LEU A 32 -7.22 5.92 3.09
C LEU A 32 -8.70 5.60 2.86
N ASP A 33 -9.59 6.11 3.71
CA ASP A 33 -11.03 5.97 3.52
C ASP A 33 -11.48 6.65 2.22
N LEU A 34 -10.91 7.82 1.91
CA LEU A 34 -11.19 8.51 0.67
C LEU A 34 -10.74 7.69 -0.55
N PHE A 35 -9.55 7.09 -0.48
CA PHE A 35 -9.07 6.22 -1.55
C PHE A 35 -9.97 5.01 -1.74
N ASP A 36 -10.48 4.42 -0.65
CA ASP A 36 -11.41 3.30 -0.76
C ASP A 36 -12.68 3.72 -1.52
N LYS A 37 -13.21 4.91 -1.23
CA LYS A 37 -14.39 5.42 -1.93
C LYS A 37 -14.12 5.65 -3.41
N ILE A 38 -13.00 6.24 -3.74
CA ILE A 38 -12.58 6.48 -5.13
C ILE A 38 -12.47 5.15 -5.87
N ASN A 39 -11.86 4.16 -5.25
CA ASN A 39 -11.71 2.83 -5.84
C ASN A 39 -13.07 2.14 -6.03
N GLN A 40 -13.97 2.25 -5.06
CA GLN A 40 -15.31 1.68 -5.16
C GLN A 40 -16.11 2.28 -6.31
N ASN A 41 -15.81 3.52 -6.70
CA ASN A 41 -16.44 4.19 -7.82
C ASN A 41 -15.80 3.83 -9.16
N GLY A 42 -14.95 2.82 -9.19
CA GLY A 42 -14.40 2.29 -10.43
C GLY A 42 -13.03 2.79 -10.81
N GLN A 43 -12.41 3.65 -10.00
CA GLN A 43 -11.08 4.15 -10.30
C GLN A 43 -10.00 3.23 -9.70
N THR A 44 -9.02 2.86 -10.50
CA THR A 44 -7.87 2.10 -10.03
C THR A 44 -6.89 3.04 -9.32
N ILE A 45 -6.40 2.63 -8.16
CA ILE A 45 -5.41 3.39 -7.40
C ILE A 45 -4.14 2.56 -7.27
N LEU A 46 -3.02 3.14 -7.70
CA LEU A 46 -1.69 2.58 -7.46
C LEU A 46 -1.01 3.42 -6.39
N MET A 47 -0.75 2.82 -5.24
CA MET A 47 -0.14 3.50 -4.11
C MET A 47 1.26 2.95 -3.88
N VAL A 48 2.24 3.84 -3.76
CA VAL A 48 3.61 3.48 -3.36
C VAL A 48 3.80 3.93 -1.92
N THR A 49 4.12 3.01 -1.03
CA THR A 49 4.21 3.33 0.39
C THR A 49 5.16 2.40 1.14
N HIS A 50 5.79 2.92 2.19
CA HIS A 50 6.51 2.13 3.20
C HIS A 50 5.63 1.86 4.42
N SER A 51 4.40 2.34 4.43
CA SER A 51 3.48 2.15 5.56
C SER A 51 2.74 0.83 5.43
N THR A 52 2.93 -0.07 6.39
CA THR A 52 2.20 -1.34 6.45
C THR A 52 0.70 -1.11 6.66
N VAL A 53 0.34 -0.09 7.45
CA VAL A 53 -1.07 0.26 7.66
C VAL A 53 -1.73 0.67 6.35
N ALA A 54 -1.08 1.55 5.57
CA ALA A 54 -1.61 1.98 4.29
C ALA A 54 -1.74 0.79 3.32
N ALA A 55 -0.71 -0.05 3.25
CA ALA A 55 -0.71 -1.21 2.37
C ALA A 55 -1.79 -2.23 2.75
N SER A 56 -2.12 -2.34 4.03
CA SER A 56 -3.13 -3.30 4.50
C SER A 56 -4.54 -3.00 3.98
N ARG A 57 -4.77 -1.80 3.47
CA ARG A 57 -6.06 -1.39 2.91
C ARG A 57 -6.21 -1.79 1.44
N ALA A 58 -5.14 -2.25 0.80
CA ALA A 58 -5.14 -2.55 -0.63
C ALA A 58 -5.79 -3.91 -0.93
N LYS A 59 -6.25 -4.05 -2.16
CA LYS A 59 -6.76 -5.34 -2.67
C LYS A 59 -5.62 -6.23 -3.14
N ARG A 60 -4.51 -5.63 -3.55
CA ARG A 60 -3.32 -6.35 -4.00
C ARG A 60 -2.09 -5.58 -3.54
N VAL A 61 -1.12 -6.30 -3.02
CA VAL A 61 0.13 -5.71 -2.54
C VAL A 61 1.30 -6.34 -3.28
N LEU A 62 2.16 -5.49 -3.85
CA LEU A 62 3.39 -5.92 -4.49
C LEU A 62 4.57 -5.52 -3.62
N PHE A 63 5.45 -6.47 -3.35
CA PHE A 63 6.69 -6.22 -2.60
C PHE A 63 7.83 -6.07 -3.58
N ILE A 64 8.48 -4.92 -3.56
CA ILE A 64 9.57 -4.60 -4.50
C ILE A 64 10.86 -4.44 -3.72
N LYS A 65 11.91 -5.09 -4.18
CA LYS A 65 13.24 -4.98 -3.63
C LYS A 65 14.25 -4.96 -4.77
N ASP A 66 15.14 -3.96 -4.75
CA ASP A 66 16.17 -3.80 -5.77
C ASP A 66 15.60 -3.76 -7.20
N GLY A 67 14.44 -3.12 -7.35
CA GLY A 67 13.78 -2.97 -8.65
C GLY A 67 13.04 -4.19 -9.14
N LEU A 68 12.99 -5.26 -8.36
CA LEU A 68 12.34 -6.50 -8.75
C LEU A 68 11.17 -6.82 -7.82
N ILE A 69 10.15 -7.48 -8.36
CA ILE A 69 9.03 -7.96 -7.55
C ILE A 69 9.50 -9.16 -6.75
N TYR A 70 9.53 -9.02 -5.42
CA TYR A 70 9.91 -10.08 -4.51
C TYR A 70 8.75 -11.04 -4.24
N ASN A 71 7.54 -10.48 -4.04
CA ASN A 71 6.36 -11.26 -3.70
C ASN A 71 5.11 -10.42 -3.97
N GLN A 72 3.96 -11.06 -3.94
CA GLN A 72 2.68 -10.35 -4.04
C GLN A 72 1.62 -11.06 -3.21
N LEU A 73 0.69 -10.27 -2.67
CA LEU A 73 -0.44 -10.76 -1.89
C LEU A 73 -1.73 -10.23 -2.47
N TYR A 74 -2.74 -11.08 -2.51
CA TYR A 74 -4.11 -10.72 -2.87
C TYR A 74 -4.98 -10.75 -1.62
N ARG A 75 -5.88 -9.78 -1.51
CA ARG A 75 -6.74 -9.68 -0.33
C ARG A 75 -7.66 -10.90 -0.16
N GLU A 76 -8.39 -11.28 -1.19
CA GLU A 76 -9.22 -12.48 -1.22
C GLU A 76 -10.14 -12.65 0.01
N GLY A 77 -10.83 -11.58 0.40
CA GLY A 77 -11.76 -11.62 1.53
C GLY A 77 -11.13 -11.43 2.90
N ARG A 78 -9.83 -11.21 2.98
CA ARG A 78 -9.15 -10.93 4.25
C ARG A 78 -9.53 -9.55 4.78
N THR A 79 -9.52 -9.41 6.10
CA THR A 79 -9.68 -8.11 6.75
C THR A 79 -8.40 -7.30 6.66
N ASP A 80 -8.49 -6.00 6.98
CA ASP A 80 -7.30 -5.13 7.03
C ASP A 80 -6.28 -5.67 8.04
N GLN A 81 -6.74 -6.17 9.18
CA GLN A 81 -5.85 -6.75 10.19
C GLN A 81 -5.13 -7.99 9.68
N GLN A 82 -5.83 -8.86 8.98
CA GLN A 82 -5.21 -10.06 8.38
C GLN A 82 -4.19 -9.68 7.31
N MET A 83 -4.50 -8.68 6.49
CA MET A 83 -3.54 -8.16 5.51
C MET A 83 -2.32 -7.55 6.19
N PHE A 84 -2.53 -6.78 7.26
CA PHE A 84 -1.44 -6.19 8.03
C PHE A 84 -0.47 -7.27 8.53
N GLU A 85 -1.00 -8.34 9.09
CA GLU A 85 -0.19 -9.44 9.62
C GLU A 85 0.62 -10.13 8.52
N LEU A 86 -0.01 -10.42 7.37
CA LEU A 86 0.67 -11.06 6.25
C LEU A 86 1.76 -10.17 5.65
N ILE A 87 1.48 -8.88 5.52
CA ILE A 87 2.46 -7.91 5.02
C ILE A 87 3.65 -7.85 5.96
N SER A 88 3.39 -7.78 7.28
CA SER A 88 4.45 -7.73 8.28
C SER A 88 5.33 -8.98 8.24
N GLU A 89 4.73 -10.16 8.11
CA GLU A 89 5.47 -11.41 7.96
C GLU A 89 6.34 -11.41 6.71
N THR A 90 5.81 -10.92 5.59
CA THR A 90 6.54 -10.87 4.33
C THR A 90 7.73 -9.92 4.42
N LEU A 91 7.53 -8.74 5.03
CA LEU A 91 8.62 -7.78 5.21
C LEU A 91 9.72 -8.35 6.10
N THR A 92 9.35 -9.07 7.16
CA THR A 92 10.31 -9.73 8.03
C THR A 92 11.12 -10.78 7.26
N ALA A 93 10.46 -11.59 6.45
CA ALA A 93 11.14 -12.59 5.62
C ALA A 93 12.11 -11.95 4.63
N MET A 94 11.72 -10.83 4.01
CA MET A 94 12.59 -10.10 3.09
C MET A 94 13.84 -9.58 3.80
N ALA A 95 13.68 -9.01 5.00
CA ALA A 95 14.79 -8.50 5.78
C ALA A 95 15.74 -9.64 6.20
N ASN A 96 15.20 -10.75 6.66
CA ASN A 96 16.00 -11.92 7.08
C ASN A 96 16.79 -12.50 5.91
N ARG A 97 16.20 -12.57 4.72
CA ARG A 97 16.92 -13.03 3.53
C ARG A 97 18.07 -12.11 3.17
N GLY A 98 17.87 -10.79 3.31
CA GLY A 98 18.94 -9.84 3.09
C GLY A 98 20.11 -10.08 4.03
N GLU A 99 19.84 -10.40 5.29
CA GLU A 99 20.87 -10.70 6.30
C GLU A 99 21.61 -12.01 6.00
N GLU A 100 20.90 -13.01 5.47
CA GLU A 100 21.51 -14.31 5.16
C GLU A 100 22.54 -14.23 4.03
N HIS A 101 22.48 -13.21 3.21
CA HIS A 101 23.39 -13.04 2.08
C HIS A 101 24.63 -12.20 2.42
N VAL A 102 24.77 -11.77 3.65
CA VAL A 102 25.91 -10.94 4.09
C VAL A 102 27.16 -11.77 4.44
#